data_1e169cdda5492150ca6338503a489b72
#
_entry.id   1e169cdda5492150ca6338503a489b72
#
_cell.length_a   1.000
_cell.length_b   1.000
_cell.length_c   1.000
_cell.angle_alpha   90.00
_cell.angle_beta   90.00
_cell.angle_gamma   90.00
#
_symmetry.space_group_name_H-M   'P 1'
#
loop_
_entity.id
_entity.type
_entity.pdbx_description
1 polymer ?
#
loop_
_entity_poly.entity_id
_entity_poly.type
_entity_poly.pdbx_seq_one_letter_code
_entity_poly.pdbx_strand_id
1 'polypeptide(L)'
;MESKSRYVALYFYIPKKDGSLWLVQDYSKLNQVTIKDKILLSLIGEVINKLKEAKYFNKLDLIWKYKNVWIKEGDKWKAAFLMNKELFEPQVIYFGLCNLPGMFQRMMNSIFQELLYEEVLANYMDDFVIPAKTMKELEERTIWFLKITEKHNLCFKRLKCDFNMKEIPILGVIIGKRQVKMEQEKIKAIREWKTPMKIKDVKSFLEFTNFYWRFIQNFSHTVRLLNKLKGKKEWIWNKEHNKAFKELKEKITSQLVLSLPKREGKFRVEMDASGYIIGGVLFQEQDGKWKPIAFLSRTIQPTERNYKIYNKELLAIVEALAKWWQYLLDTMEPFEIWIDHKNLKYFPEPHKWNGQQARWYLKL
;
A
#
# COMPACT_ATOMS: atom_id res chain seq x y z
N MET A 1 14.59 8.16 32.99
CA MET A 1 15.79 8.40 33.84
C MET A 1 16.30 9.79 33.53
N GLU A 2 16.79 10.52 34.52
CA GLU A 2 17.53 11.76 34.28
C GLU A 2 18.73 11.51 33.39
N SER A 3 19.02 12.48 32.49
CA SER A 3 20.07 12.36 31.50
C SER A 3 21.09 13.48 31.62
N LYS A 4 22.36 13.15 31.32
CA LYS A 4 23.43 14.14 31.12
C LYS A 4 23.81 14.25 29.63
N SER A 5 22.89 13.83 28.74
CA SER A 5 23.11 13.85 27.29
C SER A 5 23.40 15.25 26.75
N ARG A 6 24.28 15.34 25.76
CA ARG A 6 24.51 16.56 24.98
C ARG A 6 23.46 16.75 23.86
N TYR A 7 22.64 15.72 23.58
CA TYR A 7 21.56 15.75 22.61
C TYR A 7 20.24 15.96 23.31
N VAL A 8 19.41 16.84 22.78
CA VAL A 8 18.12 17.22 23.33
C VAL A 8 17.09 17.26 22.22
N ALA A 9 16.08 16.41 22.29
CA ALA A 9 14.87 16.53 21.49
C ALA A 9 13.84 17.39 22.25
N LEU A 10 13.14 18.24 21.55
CA LEU A 10 11.97 18.94 22.09
C LEU A 10 10.75 18.04 21.99
N TYR A 11 9.76 18.28 22.84
CA TYR A 11 8.48 17.60 22.77
C TYR A 11 7.33 18.56 22.48
N PHE A 12 6.26 18.03 21.92
CA PHE A 12 5.01 18.75 21.69
C PHE A 12 3.83 17.77 21.80
N TYR A 13 2.65 18.32 22.02
CA TYR A 13 1.42 17.55 22.11
C TYR A 13 0.62 17.65 20.83
N ILE A 14 0.14 16.50 20.33
CA ILE A 14 -0.79 16.41 19.21
C ILE A 14 -2.15 15.94 19.74
N PRO A 15 -3.25 16.67 19.47
CA PRO A 15 -4.58 16.22 19.84
C PRO A 15 -4.99 14.97 19.04
N LYS A 16 -5.49 13.95 19.75
CA LYS A 16 -6.10 12.77 19.12
C LYS A 16 -7.57 13.03 18.80
N LYS A 17 -8.16 12.15 17.97
CA LYS A 17 -9.59 12.23 17.62
C LYS A 17 -10.53 12.12 18.84
N ASP A 18 -10.09 11.42 19.88
CA ASP A 18 -10.82 11.26 21.14
C ASP A 18 -10.63 12.42 22.16
N GLY A 19 -9.97 13.52 21.74
CA GLY A 19 -9.67 14.68 22.55
C GLY A 19 -8.47 14.51 23.50
N SER A 20 -7.91 13.32 23.64
CA SER A 20 -6.70 13.09 24.44
C SER A 20 -5.45 13.64 23.72
N LEU A 21 -4.43 13.98 24.49
CA LEU A 21 -3.17 14.50 23.95
C LEU A 21 -2.17 13.37 23.74
N TRP A 22 -1.43 13.47 22.66
CA TRP A 22 -0.33 12.57 22.35
C TRP A 22 0.99 13.29 22.44
N LEU A 23 1.86 12.83 23.33
CA LEU A 23 3.22 13.33 23.48
C LEU A 23 4.08 12.83 22.30
N VAL A 24 4.68 13.75 21.56
CA VAL A 24 5.57 13.47 20.43
C VAL A 24 6.89 14.20 20.64
N GLN A 25 8.01 13.53 20.42
CA GLN A 25 9.33 14.11 20.44
C GLN A 25 9.77 14.50 19.03
N ASP A 26 10.41 15.65 18.90
CA ASP A 26 11.01 16.07 17.63
C ASP A 26 12.42 15.48 17.45
N TYR A 27 12.48 14.34 16.79
CA TYR A 27 13.73 13.68 16.45
C TYR A 27 14.25 14.06 15.05
N SER A 28 13.78 15.15 14.44
CA SER A 28 14.17 15.53 13.07
C SER A 28 15.69 15.65 12.90
N LYS A 29 16.40 16.26 13.88
CA LYS A 29 17.86 16.39 13.86
C LYS A 29 18.56 15.04 14.00
N LEU A 30 18.09 14.18 14.91
CA LEU A 30 18.62 12.83 15.09
C LEU A 30 18.40 12.00 13.83
N ASN A 31 17.23 12.08 13.21
CA ASN A 31 16.90 11.35 11.99
C ASN A 31 17.77 11.74 10.78
N GLN A 32 18.31 12.96 10.74
CA GLN A 32 19.22 13.40 9.67
C GLN A 32 20.58 12.68 9.73
N VAL A 33 21.07 12.37 10.94
CA VAL A 33 22.36 11.69 11.14
C VAL A 33 22.22 10.18 11.35
N THR A 34 20.97 9.68 11.53
CA THR A 34 20.71 8.24 11.72
C THR A 34 20.86 7.51 10.39
N ILE A 35 21.62 6.42 10.41
CA ILE A 35 21.71 5.48 9.28
C ILE A 35 20.32 4.84 9.11
N LYS A 36 19.71 5.08 7.94
CA LYS A 36 18.35 4.59 7.66
C LYS A 36 18.35 3.09 7.41
N ASP A 37 17.52 2.39 8.16
CA ASP A 37 17.26 0.97 7.96
C ASP A 37 16.55 0.74 6.63
N LYS A 38 17.03 -0.23 5.85
CA LYS A 38 16.48 -0.60 4.53
C LYS A 38 15.50 -1.78 4.60
N ILE A 39 14.83 -1.96 5.73
CA ILE A 39 13.82 -3.01 5.82
C ILE A 39 12.70 -2.72 4.83
N LEU A 40 12.44 -3.70 3.99
CA LEU A 40 11.26 -3.71 3.14
C LEU A 40 10.05 -4.06 4.01
N LEU A 41 9.15 -3.09 4.18
CA LEU A 41 7.81 -3.38 4.67
C LEU A 41 7.09 -4.24 3.63
N SER A 42 6.30 -5.21 4.08
CA SER A 42 5.45 -6.00 3.19
C SER A 42 4.63 -5.10 2.28
N LEU A 43 4.61 -5.41 0.99
CA LEU A 43 3.76 -4.65 0.07
C LEU A 43 2.29 -4.91 0.41
N ILE A 44 1.46 -3.88 0.34
CA ILE A 44 0.01 -4.00 0.59
C ILE A 44 -0.61 -5.11 -0.27
N GLY A 45 -0.12 -5.29 -1.52
CA GLY A 45 -0.54 -6.39 -2.41
C GLY A 45 -0.24 -7.77 -1.85
N GLU A 46 0.89 -7.97 -1.18
CA GLU A 46 1.26 -9.25 -0.54
C GLU A 46 0.34 -9.56 0.63
N VAL A 47 0.03 -8.54 1.46
CA VAL A 47 -0.93 -8.70 2.56
C VAL A 47 -2.30 -9.09 2.02
N ILE A 48 -2.78 -8.41 0.97
CA ILE A 48 -4.06 -8.74 0.32
C ILE A 48 -4.05 -10.16 -0.25
N ASN A 49 -2.94 -10.59 -0.87
CA ASN A 49 -2.80 -11.93 -1.41
C ASN A 49 -2.92 -13.03 -0.33
N LYS A 50 -2.35 -12.83 0.85
CA LYS A 50 -2.49 -13.77 1.97
C LYS A 50 -3.93 -13.92 2.45
N LEU A 51 -4.75 -12.90 2.24
CA LEU A 51 -6.14 -12.86 2.70
C LEU A 51 -7.17 -13.33 1.64
N LYS A 52 -6.75 -13.57 0.38
CA LYS A 52 -7.65 -13.77 -0.76
C LYS A 52 -8.57 -14.99 -0.67
N GLU A 53 -8.12 -16.08 -0.03
CA GLU A 53 -8.88 -17.33 0.07
C GLU A 53 -9.72 -17.43 1.35
N ALA A 54 -9.53 -16.53 2.29
CA ALA A 54 -10.20 -16.55 3.57
C ALA A 54 -11.68 -16.12 3.47
N LYS A 55 -12.51 -16.74 4.29
CA LYS A 55 -13.93 -16.41 4.47
C LYS A 55 -14.22 -15.74 5.81
N TYR A 56 -13.34 -15.97 6.78
CA TYR A 56 -13.46 -15.46 8.14
C TYR A 56 -12.14 -14.86 8.59
N PHE A 57 -12.22 -13.85 9.43
CA PHE A 57 -11.07 -13.05 9.86
C PHE A 57 -11.19 -12.67 11.33
N ASN A 58 -10.06 -12.70 12.03
CA ASN A 58 -9.89 -11.97 13.28
C ASN A 58 -8.84 -10.89 13.07
N LYS A 59 -9.16 -9.66 13.50
CA LYS A 59 -8.24 -8.53 13.49
C LYS A 59 -7.90 -8.14 14.91
N LEU A 60 -6.61 -7.98 15.20
CA LEU A 60 -6.12 -7.65 16.53
C LEU A 60 -5.25 -6.39 16.49
N ASP A 61 -5.46 -5.49 17.46
CA ASP A 61 -4.73 -4.22 17.62
C ASP A 61 -3.87 -4.29 18.89
N LEU A 62 -2.55 -4.18 18.74
CA LEU A 62 -1.58 -4.29 19.83
C LEU A 62 -1.60 -3.05 20.72
N ILE A 63 -1.61 -3.26 22.04
CA ILE A 63 -1.44 -2.18 23.03
C ILE A 63 0.03 -1.75 23.06
N TRP A 64 0.26 -0.44 23.22
CA TRP A 64 1.59 0.16 23.38
C TRP A 64 2.57 -0.06 22.23
N LYS A 65 2.17 -0.71 21.16
CA LYS A 65 2.90 -0.84 19.89
C LYS A 65 4.43 -0.70 20.05
N TYR A 66 4.96 0.47 19.82
CA TYR A 66 6.40 0.74 19.85
C TYR A 66 7.03 0.76 21.24
N LYS A 67 6.25 0.92 22.31
CA LYS A 67 6.76 0.86 23.70
C LYS A 67 7.20 -0.56 24.11
N ASN A 68 6.94 -1.57 23.27
CA ASN A 68 7.46 -2.92 23.46
C ASN A 68 8.91 -3.08 22.96
N VAL A 69 9.48 -2.07 22.27
CA VAL A 69 10.84 -2.10 21.74
C VAL A 69 11.76 -1.31 22.66
N TRP A 70 12.68 -2.01 23.32
CA TRP A 70 13.67 -1.40 24.20
C TRP A 70 14.80 -0.77 23.42
N ILE A 71 15.29 0.39 23.90
CA ILE A 71 16.50 1.01 23.39
C ILE A 71 17.69 0.27 24.01
N LYS A 72 18.68 -0.07 23.17
CA LYS A 72 19.89 -0.73 23.62
C LYS A 72 20.59 0.06 24.72
N GLU A 73 21.09 -0.66 25.74
CA GLU A 73 21.90 -0.05 26.80
C GLU A 73 23.11 0.66 26.20
N GLY A 74 23.40 1.86 26.71
CA GLY A 74 24.45 2.73 26.14
C GLY A 74 24.02 3.60 24.95
N ASP A 75 22.81 3.40 24.38
CA ASP A 75 22.29 4.21 23.28
C ASP A 75 21.14 5.16 23.69
N LYS A 76 20.64 5.03 24.90
CA LYS A 76 19.47 5.78 25.41
C LYS A 76 19.67 7.29 25.38
N TRP A 77 20.88 7.75 25.67
CA TRP A 77 21.25 9.16 25.67
C TRP A 77 21.10 9.84 24.31
N LYS A 78 21.17 9.08 23.20
CA LYS A 78 20.97 9.61 21.83
C LYS A 78 19.54 10.08 21.59
N ALA A 79 18.58 9.51 22.30
CA ALA A 79 17.18 9.84 22.21
C ALA A 79 16.66 10.70 23.39
N ALA A 80 17.57 11.34 24.14
CA ALA A 80 17.19 12.17 25.27
C ALA A 80 16.30 13.34 24.85
N PHE A 81 15.32 13.67 25.68
CA PHE A 81 14.35 14.74 25.44
C PHE A 81 14.14 15.60 26.67
N LEU A 82 13.89 16.88 26.43
CA LEU A 82 13.65 17.86 27.48
C LEU A 82 12.16 17.83 27.87
N MET A 83 11.85 17.69 29.15
CA MET A 83 10.49 17.77 29.69
C MET A 83 10.50 18.49 31.03
N ASN A 84 9.64 19.48 31.21
CA ASN A 84 9.55 20.26 32.46
C ASN A 84 10.88 20.83 32.96
N LYS A 85 11.75 21.29 32.03
CA LYS A 85 13.10 21.83 32.31
C LYS A 85 14.13 20.76 32.73
N GLU A 86 13.78 19.51 32.72
CA GLU A 86 14.67 18.38 33.03
C GLU A 86 14.90 17.51 31.79
N LEU A 87 16.05 16.88 31.72
CA LEU A 87 16.44 16.04 30.60
C LEU A 87 16.24 14.56 30.96
N PHE A 88 15.51 13.83 30.13
CA PHE A 88 15.20 12.42 30.34
C PHE A 88 15.70 11.53 29.22
N GLU A 89 16.12 10.33 29.55
CA GLU A 89 16.42 9.26 28.60
C GLU A 89 15.26 8.27 28.51
N PRO A 90 14.78 7.98 27.30
CA PRO A 90 13.72 6.99 27.13
C PRO A 90 14.30 5.57 27.28
N GLN A 91 13.54 4.69 27.93
CA GLN A 91 13.89 3.26 28.04
C GLN A 91 13.47 2.49 26.78
N VAL A 92 12.37 2.93 26.18
CA VAL A 92 11.73 2.31 25.03
C VAL A 92 11.68 3.29 23.87
N ILE A 93 11.46 2.80 22.68
CA ILE A 93 11.39 3.63 21.48
C ILE A 93 10.08 4.45 21.48
N TYR A 94 10.19 5.72 21.14
CA TYR A 94 9.07 6.64 20.97
C TYR A 94 8.83 6.98 19.50
N PHE A 95 7.61 7.45 19.21
CA PHE A 95 7.26 7.96 17.89
C PHE A 95 8.21 9.09 17.44
N GLY A 96 8.51 9.10 16.14
CA GLY A 96 9.35 10.13 15.52
C GLY A 96 10.73 9.65 15.11
N LEU A 97 11.21 8.50 15.56
CA LEU A 97 12.46 7.89 15.08
C LEU A 97 12.26 7.23 13.71
N CYS A 98 13.14 7.54 12.74
CA CYS A 98 12.99 7.11 11.34
C CYS A 98 13.01 5.58 11.15
N ASN A 99 13.79 4.85 11.97
CA ASN A 99 13.94 3.40 11.87
C ASN A 99 12.88 2.61 12.64
N LEU A 100 12.05 3.30 13.43
CA LEU A 100 11.07 2.66 14.29
C LEU A 100 10.13 1.68 13.58
N PRO A 101 9.50 2.04 12.44
CA PRO A 101 8.60 1.14 11.73
C PRO A 101 9.28 -0.16 11.33
N GLY A 102 10.50 -0.07 10.76
CA GLY A 102 11.27 -1.22 10.32
C GLY A 102 11.71 -2.11 11.48
N MET A 103 12.20 -1.52 12.57
CA MET A 103 12.61 -2.27 13.77
C MET A 103 11.44 -3.01 14.41
N PHE A 104 10.28 -2.35 14.51
CA PHE A 104 9.07 -2.96 15.04
C PHE A 104 8.59 -4.12 14.16
N GLN A 105 8.53 -3.93 12.83
CA GLN A 105 8.15 -4.99 11.90
C GLN A 105 9.09 -6.20 12.01
N ARG A 106 10.42 -5.98 12.15
CA ARG A 106 11.39 -7.04 12.32
C ARG A 106 11.15 -7.83 13.61
N MET A 107 10.88 -7.13 14.72
CA MET A 107 10.56 -7.77 15.99
C MET A 107 9.30 -8.63 15.86
N MET A 108 8.23 -8.10 15.26
CA MET A 108 6.99 -8.86 15.05
C MET A 108 7.21 -10.06 14.11
N ASN A 109 7.99 -9.89 13.04
CA ASN A 109 8.31 -11.00 12.14
C ASN A 109 9.11 -12.11 12.85
N SER A 110 10.00 -11.75 13.78
CA SER A 110 10.77 -12.73 14.57
C SER A 110 9.88 -13.46 15.58
N ILE A 111 8.99 -12.75 16.28
CA ILE A 111 8.08 -13.34 17.26
C ILE A 111 7.08 -14.30 16.61
N PHE A 112 6.52 -13.91 15.46
CA PHE A 112 5.47 -14.64 14.75
C PHE A 112 5.99 -15.42 13.54
N GLN A 113 7.28 -15.73 13.47
CA GLN A 113 7.92 -16.36 12.32
C GLN A 113 7.19 -17.62 11.85
N GLU A 114 6.82 -18.51 12.78
CA GLU A 114 6.08 -19.75 12.47
C GLU A 114 4.73 -19.45 11.83
N LEU A 115 3.92 -18.57 12.43
CA LEU A 115 2.60 -18.20 11.90
C LEU A 115 2.65 -17.51 10.54
N LEU A 116 3.73 -16.75 10.29
CA LEU A 116 3.94 -16.07 9.02
C LEU A 116 4.35 -17.05 7.92
N TYR A 117 5.17 -18.06 8.27
CA TYR A 117 5.60 -19.13 7.36
C TYR A 117 4.43 -20.03 6.96
N GLU A 118 3.61 -20.44 7.93
CA GLU A 118 2.41 -21.26 7.71
C GLU A 118 1.21 -20.47 7.14
N GLU A 119 1.39 -19.20 6.79
CA GLU A 119 0.33 -18.29 6.29
C GLU A 119 -0.89 -18.19 7.22
N VAL A 120 -0.72 -18.49 8.50
CA VAL A 120 -1.74 -18.37 9.54
C VAL A 120 -2.01 -16.92 9.90
N LEU A 121 -1.01 -16.06 9.71
CA LEU A 121 -1.04 -14.65 10.10
C LEU A 121 -0.63 -13.76 8.92
N ALA A 122 -1.38 -12.70 8.70
CA ALA A 122 -0.93 -11.56 7.92
C ALA A 122 -0.70 -10.39 8.88
N ASN A 123 0.51 -9.83 8.89
CA ASN A 123 0.81 -8.67 9.69
C ASN A 123 1.36 -7.52 8.86
N TYR A 124 0.96 -6.32 9.20
CA TYR A 124 1.52 -5.08 8.70
C TYR A 124 1.66 -4.11 9.86
N MET A 125 2.90 -4.00 10.35
CA MET A 125 3.23 -3.24 11.57
C MET A 125 2.40 -3.73 12.78
N ASP A 126 1.42 -2.95 13.19
CA ASP A 126 0.57 -3.18 14.36
C ASP A 126 -0.80 -3.77 14.03
N ASP A 127 -1.14 -3.92 12.76
CA ASP A 127 -2.35 -4.58 12.31
C ASP A 127 -2.08 -6.08 12.09
N PHE A 128 -2.67 -6.92 12.92
CA PHE A 128 -2.60 -8.38 12.84
C PHE A 128 -3.93 -8.93 12.34
N VAL A 129 -3.88 -9.75 11.32
CA VAL A 129 -5.06 -10.41 10.76
C VAL A 129 -4.84 -11.91 10.66
N ILE A 130 -5.74 -12.68 11.25
CA ILE A 130 -5.77 -14.13 11.17
C ILE A 130 -6.84 -14.50 10.17
N PRO A 131 -6.49 -14.99 8.97
CA PRO A 131 -7.41 -15.47 7.97
C PRO A 131 -7.75 -16.94 8.16
N ALA A 132 -8.98 -17.36 7.82
CA ALA A 132 -9.37 -18.77 7.79
C ALA A 132 -10.48 -19.05 6.78
N LYS A 133 -10.57 -20.30 6.32
CA LYS A 133 -11.63 -20.78 5.43
C LYS A 133 -12.88 -21.20 6.20
N THR A 134 -12.71 -21.68 7.44
CA THR A 134 -13.78 -22.14 8.33
C THR A 134 -13.67 -21.49 9.71
N MET A 135 -14.78 -21.50 10.47
CA MET A 135 -14.79 -20.96 11.83
C MET A 135 -13.91 -21.77 12.79
N LYS A 136 -13.89 -23.11 12.63
CA LYS A 136 -13.06 -23.99 13.44
C LYS A 136 -11.58 -23.69 13.23
N GLU A 137 -11.16 -23.57 11.98
CA GLU A 137 -9.80 -23.18 11.61
C GLU A 137 -9.42 -21.80 12.20
N LEU A 138 -10.36 -20.83 12.16
CA LEU A 138 -10.15 -19.51 12.74
C LEU A 138 -9.88 -19.57 14.25
N GLU A 139 -10.65 -20.39 14.95
CA GLU A 139 -10.50 -20.60 16.39
C GLU A 139 -9.14 -21.25 16.71
N GLU A 140 -8.79 -22.33 16.04
CA GLU A 140 -7.50 -23.04 16.22
C GLU A 140 -6.30 -22.11 15.98
N ARG A 141 -6.32 -21.34 14.87
CA ARG A 141 -5.29 -20.35 14.53
C ARG A 141 -5.21 -19.21 15.55
N THR A 142 -6.35 -18.75 16.05
CA THR A 142 -6.41 -17.71 17.07
C THR A 142 -5.83 -18.17 18.39
N ILE A 143 -6.14 -19.40 18.82
CA ILE A 143 -5.54 -20.00 20.03
C ILE A 143 -4.02 -20.10 19.88
N TRP A 144 -3.53 -20.54 18.73
CA TRP A 144 -2.09 -20.62 18.48
C TRP A 144 -1.42 -19.23 18.56
N PHE A 145 -2.01 -18.23 17.90
CA PHE A 145 -1.54 -16.84 17.97
C PHE A 145 -1.51 -16.32 19.42
N LEU A 146 -2.58 -16.54 20.20
CA LEU A 146 -2.65 -16.10 21.59
C LEU A 146 -1.61 -16.76 22.50
N LYS A 147 -1.28 -18.04 22.31
CA LYS A 147 -0.21 -18.72 23.03
C LYS A 147 1.16 -18.06 22.80
N ILE A 148 1.46 -17.67 21.55
CA ILE A 148 2.71 -16.97 21.24
C ILE A 148 2.70 -15.57 21.87
N THR A 149 1.59 -14.84 21.81
CA THR A 149 1.50 -13.50 22.40
C THR A 149 1.65 -13.51 23.91
N GLU A 150 1.10 -14.51 24.59
CA GLU A 150 1.27 -14.72 26.03
C GLU A 150 2.75 -14.96 26.39
N LYS A 151 3.43 -15.84 25.66
CA LYS A 151 4.87 -16.11 25.85
C LYS A 151 5.75 -14.86 25.72
N HIS A 152 5.36 -13.91 24.90
CA HIS A 152 6.09 -12.67 24.65
C HIS A 152 5.52 -11.44 25.39
N ASN A 153 4.57 -11.64 26.32
CA ASN A 153 3.89 -10.56 27.08
C ASN A 153 3.29 -9.47 26.18
N LEU A 154 2.76 -9.85 25.01
CA LEU A 154 2.09 -8.93 24.11
C LEU A 154 0.60 -8.81 24.48
N CYS A 155 0.10 -7.60 24.65
CA CYS A 155 -1.28 -7.33 25.03
C CYS A 155 -2.05 -6.65 23.90
N PHE A 156 -3.34 -6.99 23.77
CA PHE A 156 -4.22 -6.45 22.72
C PHE A 156 -5.36 -5.62 23.31
N LYS A 157 -5.75 -4.56 22.60
CA LYS A 157 -6.85 -3.71 23.00
C LYS A 157 -8.17 -4.31 22.55
N ARG A 158 -8.85 -5.06 23.44
CA ARG A 158 -10.09 -5.80 23.12
C ARG A 158 -11.13 -4.97 22.35
N LEU A 159 -11.32 -3.70 22.72
CA LEU A 159 -12.28 -2.79 22.07
C LEU A 159 -11.90 -2.41 20.61
N LYS A 160 -10.69 -2.74 20.17
CA LYS A 160 -10.20 -2.50 18.81
C LYS A 160 -9.92 -3.80 18.07
N CYS A 161 -10.26 -4.93 18.67
CA CYS A 161 -10.16 -6.23 18.03
C CYS A 161 -11.51 -6.62 17.47
N ASP A 162 -11.50 -7.05 16.23
CA ASP A 162 -12.68 -7.56 15.53
C ASP A 162 -12.58 -9.07 15.39
N PHE A 163 -13.58 -9.81 15.84
CA PHE A 163 -13.58 -11.26 15.81
C PHE A 163 -14.71 -11.81 14.92
N ASN A 164 -14.46 -12.96 14.29
CA ASN A 164 -15.43 -13.70 13.49
C ASN A 164 -16.02 -12.89 12.32
N MET A 165 -15.23 -11.99 11.76
CA MET A 165 -15.65 -11.10 10.70
C MET A 165 -15.63 -11.79 9.34
N LYS A 166 -16.59 -11.48 8.47
CA LYS A 166 -16.61 -11.90 7.05
C LYS A 166 -15.99 -10.86 6.12
N GLU A 167 -15.82 -9.64 6.60
CA GLU A 167 -15.17 -8.54 5.92
C GLU A 167 -14.40 -7.73 6.99
N ILE A 168 -13.15 -7.33 6.69
CA ILE A 168 -12.34 -6.57 7.63
C ILE A 168 -11.75 -5.31 6.99
N PRO A 169 -11.70 -4.20 7.73
CA PRO A 169 -10.94 -3.04 7.33
C PRO A 169 -9.45 -3.26 7.64
N ILE A 170 -8.61 -3.20 6.62
CA ILE A 170 -7.15 -3.27 6.75
C ILE A 170 -6.49 -2.32 5.75
N LEU A 171 -5.50 -1.54 6.21
CA LEU A 171 -4.71 -0.63 5.36
C LEU A 171 -5.58 0.26 4.45
N GLY A 172 -6.71 0.76 4.95
CA GLY A 172 -7.60 1.68 4.22
C GLY A 172 -8.51 1.03 3.18
N VAL A 173 -8.56 -0.31 3.13
CA VAL A 173 -9.46 -1.07 2.28
C VAL A 173 -10.26 -2.07 3.11
N ILE A 174 -11.39 -2.51 2.60
CA ILE A 174 -12.21 -3.60 3.18
C ILE A 174 -11.97 -4.84 2.34
N ILE A 175 -11.53 -5.93 2.99
CA ILE A 175 -11.29 -7.23 2.36
C ILE A 175 -12.34 -8.23 2.89
N GLY A 176 -12.95 -8.96 2.01
CA GLY A 176 -13.89 -10.02 2.33
C GLY A 176 -14.79 -10.36 1.17
N LYS A 177 -15.50 -11.48 1.25
CA LYS A 177 -16.38 -11.99 0.17
C LYS A 177 -15.67 -12.07 -1.18
N ARG A 178 -14.36 -12.36 -1.17
CA ARG A 178 -13.49 -12.38 -2.36
C ARG A 178 -13.44 -11.04 -3.11
N GLN A 179 -13.55 -9.93 -2.40
CA GLN A 179 -13.51 -8.59 -2.97
C GLN A 179 -12.62 -7.67 -2.12
N VAL A 180 -12.08 -6.66 -2.77
CA VAL A 180 -11.37 -5.55 -2.12
C VAL A 180 -12.12 -4.27 -2.48
N LYS A 181 -12.53 -3.53 -1.45
CA LYS A 181 -13.30 -2.28 -1.58
C LYS A 181 -12.62 -1.16 -0.81
N MET A 182 -12.89 0.07 -1.17
CA MET A 182 -12.50 1.21 -0.34
C MET A 182 -13.38 1.31 0.91
N GLU A 183 -12.80 1.79 2.01
CA GLU A 183 -13.56 2.12 3.23
C GLU A 183 -14.57 3.25 2.96
N GLN A 184 -15.80 3.12 3.46
CA GLN A 184 -16.87 4.10 3.25
C GLN A 184 -16.52 5.50 3.80
N GLU A 185 -15.82 5.56 4.93
CA GLU A 185 -15.34 6.83 5.50
C GLU A 185 -14.38 7.56 4.55
N LYS A 186 -13.52 6.81 3.86
CA LYS A 186 -12.59 7.37 2.88
C LYS A 186 -13.31 7.88 1.63
N ILE A 187 -14.30 7.13 1.16
CA ILE A 187 -15.17 7.55 0.05
C ILE A 187 -15.91 8.84 0.42
N LYS A 188 -16.47 8.91 1.63
CA LYS A 188 -17.14 10.11 2.15
C LYS A 188 -16.18 11.30 2.21
N ALA A 189 -14.98 11.11 2.76
CA ALA A 189 -13.97 12.16 2.84
C ALA A 189 -13.60 12.74 1.45
N ILE A 190 -13.48 11.88 0.42
CA ILE A 190 -13.25 12.33 -0.97
C ILE A 190 -14.45 13.07 -1.51
N ARG A 191 -15.65 12.55 -1.29
CA ARG A 191 -16.90 13.20 -1.76
C ARG A 191 -17.06 14.62 -1.21
N GLU A 192 -16.70 14.81 0.05
CA GLU A 192 -16.78 16.09 0.76
C GLU A 192 -15.52 16.97 0.57
N TRP A 193 -14.49 16.49 -0.14
CA TRP A 193 -13.25 17.22 -0.32
C TRP A 193 -13.49 18.53 -1.07
N LYS A 194 -13.09 19.64 -0.45
CA LYS A 194 -13.27 20.99 -1.02
C LYS A 194 -12.35 21.21 -2.22
N THR A 195 -12.78 22.03 -3.14
CA THR A 195 -11.95 22.46 -4.28
C THR A 195 -10.65 23.07 -3.78
N PRO A 196 -9.47 22.63 -4.26
CA PRO A 196 -8.20 23.18 -3.86
C PRO A 196 -8.09 24.68 -4.11
N MET A 197 -7.55 25.43 -3.14
CA MET A 197 -7.32 26.87 -3.24
C MET A 197 -5.84 27.24 -3.34
N LYS A 198 -4.94 26.29 -3.15
CA LYS A 198 -3.48 26.46 -3.20
C LYS A 198 -2.79 25.16 -3.57
N ILE A 199 -1.52 25.24 -3.97
CA ILE A 199 -0.71 24.07 -4.37
C ILE A 199 -0.64 23.00 -3.28
N LYS A 200 -0.59 23.40 -2.00
CA LYS A 200 -0.57 22.46 -0.87
C LYS A 200 -1.84 21.59 -0.83
N ASP A 201 -3.00 22.17 -1.13
CA ASP A 201 -4.27 21.44 -1.11
C ASP A 201 -4.31 20.39 -2.25
N VAL A 202 -3.79 20.75 -3.44
CA VAL A 202 -3.63 19.79 -4.56
C VAL A 202 -2.68 18.67 -4.17
N LYS A 203 -1.55 18.97 -3.52
CA LYS A 203 -0.60 17.94 -3.07
C LYS A 203 -1.30 16.97 -2.11
N SER A 204 -1.97 17.48 -1.08
CA SER A 204 -2.68 16.64 -0.09
C SER A 204 -3.76 15.78 -0.74
N PHE A 205 -4.56 16.34 -1.67
CA PHE A 205 -5.57 15.59 -2.40
C PHE A 205 -4.96 14.48 -3.25
N LEU A 206 -3.89 14.77 -3.98
CA LEU A 206 -3.21 13.78 -4.83
C LEU A 206 -2.49 12.71 -4.02
N GLU A 207 -1.89 13.04 -2.88
CA GLU A 207 -1.30 12.07 -1.96
C GLU A 207 -2.34 11.11 -1.42
N PHE A 208 -3.50 11.64 -1.00
CA PHE A 208 -4.61 10.82 -0.53
C PHE A 208 -5.15 9.91 -1.64
N THR A 209 -5.42 10.45 -2.84
CA THR A 209 -5.98 9.68 -3.96
C THR A 209 -4.99 8.70 -4.56
N ASN A 210 -3.69 8.99 -4.50
CA ASN A 210 -2.63 8.11 -4.99
C ASN A 210 -2.57 6.77 -4.23
N PHE A 211 -3.05 6.70 -3.00
CA PHE A 211 -3.17 5.44 -2.28
C PHE A 211 -4.14 4.47 -2.98
N TYR A 212 -5.17 5.01 -3.63
CA TYR A 212 -6.25 4.26 -4.28
C TYR A 212 -6.10 4.11 -5.81
N TRP A 213 -4.94 4.48 -6.39
CA TRP A 213 -4.72 4.43 -7.83
C TRP A 213 -5.03 3.07 -8.48
N ARG A 214 -4.79 1.97 -7.72
CA ARG A 214 -5.03 0.58 -8.17
C ARG A 214 -6.51 0.28 -8.42
N PHE A 215 -7.42 1.07 -7.88
CA PHE A 215 -8.87 0.92 -8.03
C PHE A 215 -9.41 1.81 -9.15
N ILE A 216 -8.57 2.63 -9.80
CA ILE A 216 -9.03 3.68 -10.71
C ILE A 216 -8.45 3.45 -12.09
N GLN A 217 -9.33 3.11 -13.02
CA GLN A 217 -8.94 3.02 -14.43
C GLN A 217 -8.47 4.38 -14.97
N ASN A 218 -7.35 4.36 -15.71
CA ASN A 218 -6.74 5.55 -16.30
C ASN A 218 -6.41 6.67 -15.29
N PHE A 219 -6.03 6.28 -14.06
CA PHE A 219 -5.69 7.22 -12.98
C PHE A 219 -4.65 8.27 -13.42
N SER A 220 -3.54 7.84 -14.04
CA SER A 220 -2.47 8.74 -14.47
C SER A 220 -2.95 9.80 -15.48
N HIS A 221 -3.93 9.47 -16.32
CA HIS A 221 -4.52 10.42 -17.25
C HIS A 221 -5.26 11.53 -16.50
N THR A 222 -6.13 11.15 -15.58
CA THR A 222 -6.97 12.11 -14.83
C THR A 222 -6.12 13.00 -13.92
N VAL A 223 -5.07 12.46 -13.26
CA VAL A 223 -4.22 13.24 -12.35
C VAL A 223 -3.16 14.10 -13.06
N ARG A 224 -2.90 13.90 -14.35
CA ARG A 224 -1.82 14.56 -15.09
C ARG A 224 -1.87 16.08 -15.00
N LEU A 225 -3.04 16.68 -15.21
CA LEU A 225 -3.22 18.13 -15.14
C LEU A 225 -2.97 18.66 -13.72
N LEU A 226 -3.49 17.97 -12.71
CA LEU A 226 -3.31 18.34 -11.31
C LEU A 226 -1.83 18.17 -10.86
N ASN A 227 -1.14 17.14 -11.36
CA ASN A 227 0.29 16.94 -11.07
C ASN A 227 1.17 18.07 -11.64
N LYS A 228 0.83 18.66 -12.78
CA LYS A 228 1.55 19.81 -13.35
C LYS A 228 1.53 21.03 -12.42
N LEU A 229 0.50 21.19 -11.61
CA LEU A 229 0.41 22.28 -10.64
C LEU A 229 1.43 22.17 -9.50
N LYS A 230 1.89 20.96 -9.14
CA LYS A 230 2.86 20.76 -8.06
C LYS A 230 4.20 21.45 -8.30
N GLY A 231 4.59 21.60 -9.56
CA GLY A 231 5.87 22.21 -9.96
C GLY A 231 5.82 23.69 -10.32
N LYS A 232 4.63 24.31 -10.30
CA LYS A 232 4.50 25.73 -10.64
C LYS A 232 4.78 26.62 -9.43
N LYS A 233 5.39 27.79 -9.70
CA LYS A 233 5.60 28.82 -8.67
C LYS A 233 4.31 29.61 -8.37
N GLU A 234 3.45 29.76 -9.38
CA GLU A 234 2.21 30.52 -9.28
C GLU A 234 0.98 29.60 -9.24
N TRP A 235 -0.01 29.99 -8.46
CA TRP A 235 -1.29 29.29 -8.37
C TRP A 235 -2.19 29.68 -9.53
N ILE A 236 -2.46 28.75 -10.45
CA ILE A 236 -3.37 28.93 -11.56
C ILE A 236 -4.38 27.77 -11.58
N TRP A 237 -5.62 28.03 -11.16
CA TRP A 237 -6.71 27.07 -11.20
C TRP A 237 -7.73 27.47 -12.26
N ASN A 238 -7.88 26.67 -13.30
CA ASN A 238 -8.79 26.93 -14.41
C ASN A 238 -9.90 25.85 -14.51
N LYS A 239 -10.75 25.97 -15.53
CA LYS A 239 -11.87 25.05 -15.79
C LYS A 239 -11.40 23.61 -16.02
N GLU A 240 -10.25 23.40 -16.68
CA GLU A 240 -9.70 22.08 -16.95
C GLU A 240 -9.24 21.39 -15.68
N HIS A 241 -8.57 22.12 -14.78
CA HIS A 241 -8.16 21.60 -13.47
C HIS A 241 -9.37 21.21 -12.62
N ASN A 242 -10.43 22.05 -12.67
CA ASN A 242 -11.67 21.75 -11.95
C ASN A 242 -12.39 20.51 -12.52
N LYS A 243 -12.40 20.35 -13.86
CA LYS A 243 -12.94 19.16 -14.52
C LYS A 243 -12.17 17.90 -14.09
N ALA A 244 -10.83 17.92 -14.16
CA ALA A 244 -9.97 16.79 -13.75
C ALA A 244 -10.17 16.44 -12.25
N PHE A 245 -10.31 17.45 -11.39
CA PHE A 245 -10.58 17.24 -9.97
C PHE A 245 -11.93 16.55 -9.73
N LYS A 246 -12.99 17.01 -10.38
CA LYS A 246 -14.34 16.42 -10.28
C LYS A 246 -14.37 15.00 -10.84
N GLU A 247 -13.80 14.79 -12.03
CA GLU A 247 -13.69 13.45 -12.65
C GLU A 247 -12.97 12.46 -11.75
N LEU A 248 -11.86 12.87 -11.11
CA LEU A 248 -11.14 12.00 -10.18
C LEU A 248 -11.98 11.67 -8.94
N LYS A 249 -12.71 12.65 -8.40
CA LYS A 249 -13.66 12.39 -7.29
C LYS A 249 -14.75 11.40 -7.69
N GLU A 250 -15.34 11.57 -8.84
CA GLU A 250 -16.40 10.68 -9.37
C GLU A 250 -15.88 9.26 -9.56
N LYS A 251 -14.70 9.09 -10.20
CA LYS A 251 -14.06 7.78 -10.40
C LYS A 251 -13.80 7.06 -9.09
N ILE A 252 -13.32 7.76 -8.06
CA ILE A 252 -13.05 7.17 -6.75
C ILE A 252 -14.35 6.82 -6.02
N THR A 253 -15.37 7.69 -6.12
CA THR A 253 -16.64 7.51 -5.39
C THR A 253 -17.61 6.54 -6.07
N SER A 254 -17.37 6.16 -7.33
CA SER A 254 -18.19 5.18 -8.06
C SER A 254 -18.05 3.72 -7.59
N GLN A 255 -17.41 3.51 -6.43
CA GLN A 255 -17.26 2.19 -5.77
C GLN A 255 -16.69 1.11 -6.71
N LEU A 256 -15.50 1.35 -7.23
CA LEU A 256 -14.78 0.31 -7.96
C LEU A 256 -14.43 -0.82 -6.98
N VAL A 257 -15.02 -1.97 -7.23
CA VAL A 257 -14.77 -3.21 -6.50
C VAL A 257 -13.82 -4.04 -7.33
N LEU A 258 -12.65 -4.35 -6.79
CA LEU A 258 -11.75 -5.33 -7.38
C LEU A 258 -12.09 -6.71 -6.84
N SER A 259 -12.10 -7.70 -7.73
CA SER A 259 -12.21 -9.09 -7.34
C SER A 259 -10.85 -9.63 -6.92
N LEU A 260 -10.83 -10.51 -5.92
CA LEU A 260 -9.62 -11.23 -5.59
C LEU A 260 -9.42 -12.40 -6.58
N PRO A 261 -8.18 -12.66 -7.02
CA PRO A 261 -7.92 -13.73 -7.98
C PRO A 261 -8.25 -15.10 -7.37
N LYS A 262 -8.82 -15.98 -8.18
CA LYS A 262 -9.02 -17.40 -7.91
C LYS A 262 -7.84 -18.20 -8.50
N ARG A 263 -7.62 -19.44 -8.01
CA ARG A 263 -6.65 -20.37 -8.62
C ARG A 263 -7.09 -20.82 -10.02
N GLU A 264 -8.41 -20.95 -10.21
CA GLU A 264 -9.02 -21.37 -11.46
C GLU A 264 -9.63 -20.18 -12.19
N GLY A 265 -9.70 -20.26 -13.51
CA GLY A 265 -10.28 -19.25 -14.39
C GLY A 265 -9.22 -18.51 -15.19
N LYS A 266 -9.56 -18.24 -16.46
CA LYS A 266 -8.69 -17.57 -17.42
C LYS A 266 -8.41 -16.13 -17.01
N PHE A 267 -7.17 -15.71 -17.26
CA PHE A 267 -6.80 -14.31 -17.12
C PHE A 267 -6.78 -13.61 -18.49
N ARG A 268 -7.09 -12.31 -18.45
CA ARG A 268 -6.98 -11.41 -19.60
C ARG A 268 -6.32 -10.12 -19.17
N VAL A 269 -5.30 -9.75 -19.91
CA VAL A 269 -4.58 -8.47 -19.77
C VAL A 269 -5.03 -7.57 -20.91
N GLU A 270 -5.77 -6.51 -20.60
CA GLU A 270 -6.14 -5.50 -21.61
C GLU A 270 -5.26 -4.27 -21.42
N MET A 271 -4.56 -3.88 -22.50
CA MET A 271 -3.60 -2.76 -22.45
C MET A 271 -3.91 -1.71 -23.51
N ASP A 272 -3.68 -0.47 -23.13
CA ASP A 272 -3.74 0.71 -23.98
C ASP A 272 -2.53 1.61 -23.71
N ALA A 273 -1.88 2.10 -24.77
CA ALA A 273 -0.75 3.00 -24.69
C ALA A 273 -0.97 4.26 -25.53
N SER A 274 -1.18 5.38 -24.87
CA SER A 274 -1.22 6.70 -25.51
C SER A 274 0.18 7.30 -25.64
N GLY A 275 0.30 8.48 -26.27
CA GLY A 275 1.57 9.21 -26.37
C GLY A 275 2.24 9.54 -25.01
N TYR A 276 1.52 9.49 -23.91
CA TYR A 276 1.97 9.95 -22.60
C TYR A 276 1.71 8.99 -21.44
N ILE A 277 0.84 8.01 -21.61
CA ILE A 277 0.34 7.16 -20.53
C ILE A 277 0.18 5.74 -21.03
N ILE A 278 0.59 4.80 -20.20
CA ILE A 278 0.27 3.38 -20.29
C ILE A 278 -0.87 3.11 -19.33
N GLY A 279 -1.94 2.51 -19.82
CA GLY A 279 -3.08 2.03 -19.05
C GLY A 279 -3.33 0.56 -19.27
N GLY A 280 -3.90 -0.12 -18.29
CA GLY A 280 -4.28 -1.52 -18.46
C GLY A 280 -5.17 -2.04 -17.34
N VAL A 281 -5.81 -3.15 -17.63
CA VAL A 281 -6.68 -3.88 -16.70
C VAL A 281 -6.33 -5.36 -16.75
N LEU A 282 -6.15 -5.96 -15.60
CA LEU A 282 -6.09 -7.39 -15.43
C LEU A 282 -7.48 -7.89 -15.08
N PHE A 283 -8.06 -8.73 -15.92
CA PHE A 283 -9.31 -9.41 -15.67
C PHE A 283 -9.07 -10.90 -15.38
N GLN A 284 -9.99 -11.49 -14.66
CA GLN A 284 -10.12 -12.94 -14.54
C GLN A 284 -11.57 -13.33 -14.80
N GLU A 285 -11.77 -14.43 -15.51
CA GLU A 285 -13.07 -15.05 -15.67
C GLU A 285 -13.45 -15.75 -14.37
N GLN A 286 -14.53 -15.30 -13.75
CA GLN A 286 -15.06 -15.84 -12.50
C GLN A 286 -16.58 -15.95 -12.60
N ASP A 287 -17.10 -17.14 -12.40
CA ASP A 287 -18.54 -17.39 -12.42
C ASP A 287 -19.18 -16.97 -13.77
N GLY A 288 -18.48 -17.23 -14.90
CA GLY A 288 -18.90 -16.89 -16.26
C GLY A 288 -18.86 -15.40 -16.61
N LYS A 289 -18.18 -14.57 -15.80
CA LYS A 289 -18.06 -13.13 -16.02
C LYS A 289 -16.61 -12.67 -15.86
N TRP A 290 -16.17 -11.77 -16.72
CA TRP A 290 -14.87 -11.10 -16.58
C TRP A 290 -14.95 -10.07 -15.47
N LYS A 291 -14.14 -10.27 -14.41
CA LYS A 291 -14.07 -9.39 -13.25
C LYS A 291 -12.71 -8.72 -13.18
N PRO A 292 -12.64 -7.42 -12.91
CA PRO A 292 -11.37 -6.72 -12.76
C PRO A 292 -10.66 -7.16 -11.47
N ILE A 293 -9.38 -7.50 -11.60
CA ILE A 293 -8.48 -7.88 -10.51
C ILE A 293 -7.57 -6.72 -10.12
N ALA A 294 -7.04 -6.01 -11.13
CA ALA A 294 -6.12 -4.90 -10.90
C ALA A 294 -6.12 -3.93 -12.09
N PHE A 295 -5.87 -2.66 -11.79
CA PHE A 295 -5.60 -1.64 -12.81
C PHE A 295 -4.12 -1.29 -12.85
N LEU A 296 -3.63 -0.94 -14.03
CA LEU A 296 -2.32 -0.34 -14.26
C LEU A 296 -2.53 1.05 -14.86
N SER A 297 -1.80 2.03 -14.34
CA SER A 297 -1.73 3.34 -14.95
C SER A 297 -0.37 3.98 -14.65
N ARG A 298 0.41 4.28 -15.69
CA ARG A 298 1.76 4.82 -15.60
C ARG A 298 1.99 5.92 -16.63
N THR A 299 2.60 7.01 -16.23
CA THR A 299 3.04 8.05 -17.16
C THR A 299 4.31 7.59 -17.87
N ILE A 300 4.34 7.74 -19.20
CA ILE A 300 5.50 7.46 -20.06
C ILE A 300 6.61 8.47 -19.73
N GLN A 301 7.82 7.99 -19.49
CA GLN A 301 8.98 8.81 -19.19
C GLN A 301 9.39 9.66 -20.41
N PRO A 302 10.08 10.79 -20.21
CA PRO A 302 10.52 11.66 -21.31
C PRO A 302 11.30 10.91 -22.40
N THR A 303 12.18 10.00 -22.02
CA THR A 303 12.99 9.15 -22.93
C THR A 303 12.13 8.16 -23.72
N GLU A 304 11.06 7.65 -23.15
CA GLU A 304 10.13 6.69 -23.76
C GLU A 304 9.13 7.36 -24.73
N ARG A 305 8.95 8.67 -24.62
CA ARG A 305 7.98 9.41 -25.47
C ARG A 305 8.31 9.35 -26.94
N ASN A 306 9.60 9.21 -27.26
CA ASN A 306 10.10 9.14 -28.63
C ASN A 306 9.97 7.74 -29.25
N TYR A 307 9.49 6.75 -28.50
CA TYR A 307 9.25 5.41 -29.02
C TYR A 307 8.13 5.44 -30.07
N LYS A 308 8.30 4.63 -31.12
CA LYS A 308 7.22 4.35 -32.08
C LYS A 308 6.03 3.72 -31.34
N ILE A 309 4.83 3.84 -31.91
CA ILE A 309 3.58 3.45 -31.24
C ILE A 309 3.61 1.97 -30.81
N TYR A 310 4.05 1.08 -31.70
CA TYR A 310 4.16 -0.34 -31.39
C TYR A 310 5.16 -0.65 -30.26
N ASN A 311 6.24 0.13 -30.11
CA ASN A 311 7.17 0.00 -28.98
C ASN A 311 6.56 0.48 -27.67
N LYS A 312 5.67 1.46 -27.68
CA LYS A 312 4.94 1.90 -26.50
C LYS A 312 3.94 0.85 -26.03
N GLU A 313 3.27 0.21 -26.96
CA GLU A 313 2.35 -0.89 -26.65
C GLU A 313 3.08 -2.13 -26.13
N LEU A 314 4.22 -2.47 -26.74
CA LEU A 314 5.08 -3.54 -26.23
C LEU A 314 5.60 -3.21 -24.82
N LEU A 315 6.04 -1.97 -24.59
CA LEU A 315 6.42 -1.50 -23.27
C LEU A 315 5.26 -1.65 -22.27
N ALA A 316 4.04 -1.35 -22.70
CA ALA A 316 2.85 -1.50 -21.87
C ALA A 316 2.63 -2.95 -21.43
N ILE A 317 2.81 -3.91 -22.35
CA ILE A 317 2.72 -5.34 -22.04
C ILE A 317 3.80 -5.75 -21.04
N VAL A 318 5.05 -5.39 -21.28
CA VAL A 318 6.19 -5.72 -20.39
C VAL A 318 5.97 -5.16 -18.97
N GLU A 319 5.50 -3.93 -18.87
CA GLU A 319 5.18 -3.29 -17.59
C GLU A 319 4.01 -3.99 -16.87
N ALA A 320 2.98 -4.37 -17.60
CA ALA A 320 1.83 -5.10 -17.08
C ALA A 320 2.23 -6.47 -16.53
N LEU A 321 2.99 -7.24 -17.31
CA LEU A 321 3.46 -8.57 -16.92
C LEU A 321 4.40 -8.48 -15.71
N ALA A 322 5.34 -7.53 -15.69
CA ALA A 322 6.20 -7.30 -14.53
C ALA A 322 5.39 -6.92 -13.28
N LYS A 323 4.30 -6.15 -13.43
CA LYS A 323 3.47 -5.71 -12.31
C LYS A 323 2.54 -6.80 -11.79
N TRP A 324 2.01 -7.61 -12.69
CA TRP A 324 1.01 -8.63 -12.40
C TRP A 324 1.56 -10.04 -12.38
N TRP A 325 2.88 -10.19 -12.48
CA TRP A 325 3.60 -11.47 -12.45
C TRP A 325 3.09 -12.42 -11.36
N GLN A 326 2.92 -11.92 -10.16
CA GLN A 326 2.42 -12.69 -9.01
C GLN A 326 1.02 -13.29 -9.19
N TYR A 327 0.23 -12.78 -10.14
CA TYR A 327 -1.10 -13.31 -10.47
C TYR A 327 -1.08 -14.25 -11.66
N LEU A 328 -0.09 -14.11 -12.54
CA LEU A 328 -0.01 -14.79 -13.82
C LEU A 328 0.93 -16.02 -13.81
N LEU A 329 1.84 -16.11 -12.83
CA LEU A 329 2.85 -17.18 -12.79
C LEU A 329 2.25 -18.58 -12.63
N ASP A 330 1.26 -18.73 -11.72
CA ASP A 330 0.69 -20.02 -11.36
C ASP A 330 -0.68 -20.28 -12.05
N THR A 331 -0.89 -19.71 -13.23
CA THR A 331 -2.13 -19.93 -13.97
C THR A 331 -2.14 -21.31 -14.64
N MET A 332 -3.22 -22.06 -14.42
CA MET A 332 -3.43 -23.38 -15.01
C MET A 332 -3.67 -23.32 -16.53
N GLU A 333 -4.18 -22.19 -17.01
CA GLU A 333 -4.51 -21.95 -18.40
C GLU A 333 -3.73 -20.74 -18.94
N PRO A 334 -3.39 -20.72 -20.24
CA PRO A 334 -2.77 -19.56 -20.85
C PRO A 334 -3.64 -18.31 -20.69
N PHE A 335 -3.03 -17.19 -20.35
CA PHE A 335 -3.73 -15.91 -20.27
C PHE A 335 -3.73 -15.20 -21.64
N GLU A 336 -4.74 -14.37 -21.86
CA GLU A 336 -4.89 -13.59 -23.09
C GLU A 336 -4.30 -12.19 -22.88
N ILE A 337 -3.62 -11.65 -23.93
CA ILE A 337 -3.21 -10.24 -23.98
C ILE A 337 -4.00 -9.55 -25.10
N TRP A 338 -4.78 -8.55 -24.73
CA TRP A 338 -5.58 -7.76 -25.65
C TRP A 338 -4.99 -6.35 -25.78
N ILE A 339 -4.69 -5.97 -27.02
CA ILE A 339 -4.10 -4.68 -27.40
C ILE A 339 -4.77 -4.18 -28.69
N ASP A 340 -4.74 -2.88 -28.91
CA ASP A 340 -5.39 -2.25 -30.05
C ASP A 340 -4.58 -2.39 -31.35
N HIS A 341 -3.27 -2.61 -31.26
CA HIS A 341 -2.37 -2.62 -32.43
C HIS A 341 -2.14 -4.00 -33.03
N LYS A 342 -2.68 -4.22 -34.23
CA LYS A 342 -2.63 -5.50 -34.95
C LYS A 342 -1.22 -6.07 -35.17
N ASN A 343 -0.20 -5.23 -35.33
CA ASN A 343 1.18 -5.66 -35.62
C ASN A 343 1.87 -6.43 -34.51
N LEU A 344 1.40 -6.30 -33.25
CA LEU A 344 1.98 -7.05 -32.11
C LEU A 344 1.55 -8.52 -32.07
N LYS A 345 0.54 -8.91 -32.85
CA LYS A 345 0.14 -10.31 -33.02
C LYS A 345 1.28 -11.16 -33.56
N TYR A 346 2.17 -10.57 -34.38
CA TYR A 346 3.32 -11.25 -35.02
C TYR A 346 4.61 -11.08 -34.24
N PHE A 347 4.59 -10.44 -33.04
CA PHE A 347 5.81 -10.22 -32.26
C PHE A 347 6.51 -11.52 -31.82
N PRO A 348 5.81 -12.63 -31.50
CA PRO A 348 6.45 -13.90 -31.18
C PRO A 348 7.23 -14.53 -32.35
N GLU A 349 6.97 -14.11 -33.60
CA GLU A 349 7.69 -14.64 -34.76
C GLU A 349 9.09 -14.00 -34.87
N PRO A 350 10.12 -14.76 -35.34
CA PRO A 350 11.48 -14.25 -35.44
C PRO A 350 11.56 -13.13 -36.49
N HIS A 351 11.69 -11.91 -36.03
CA HIS A 351 11.92 -10.71 -36.82
C HIS A 351 13.29 -10.09 -36.50
N LYS A 352 13.74 -9.14 -37.32
CA LYS A 352 14.91 -8.31 -37.00
C LYS A 352 14.58 -7.34 -35.86
N TRP A 353 14.71 -7.81 -34.63
CA TRP A 353 14.50 -6.99 -33.44
C TRP A 353 15.66 -6.03 -33.23
N ASN A 354 15.37 -4.82 -32.79
CA ASN A 354 16.41 -3.96 -32.24
C ASN A 354 16.82 -4.45 -30.83
N GLY A 355 17.98 -4.02 -30.34
CA GLY A 355 18.50 -4.49 -29.03
C GLY A 355 17.59 -4.23 -27.82
N GLN A 356 16.65 -3.30 -27.92
CA GLN A 356 15.64 -3.05 -26.90
C GLN A 356 14.49 -4.05 -26.97
N GLN A 357 14.01 -4.34 -28.15
CA GLN A 357 12.97 -5.35 -28.40
C GLN A 357 13.43 -6.75 -28.00
N ALA A 358 14.69 -7.09 -28.31
CA ALA A 358 15.29 -8.36 -27.88
C ALA A 358 15.32 -8.48 -26.35
N ARG A 359 15.70 -7.41 -25.62
CA ARG A 359 15.68 -7.39 -24.15
C ARG A 359 14.28 -7.50 -23.56
N TRP A 360 13.26 -6.95 -24.23
CA TRP A 360 11.87 -7.09 -23.80
C TRP A 360 11.33 -8.49 -24.07
N TYR A 361 11.68 -9.07 -25.23
CA TYR A 361 11.31 -10.45 -25.55
C TYR A 361 11.83 -11.47 -24.52
N LEU A 362 13.05 -11.27 -24.01
CA LEU A 362 13.60 -12.12 -22.94
C LEU A 362 12.89 -11.96 -21.59
N LYS A 363 12.00 -10.99 -21.44
CA LYS A 363 11.19 -10.76 -20.25
C LYS A 363 9.73 -11.24 -20.40
N LEU A 364 9.31 -11.54 -21.62
CA LEU A 364 8.02 -12.13 -21.95
C LEU A 364 8.08 -13.66 -21.90
#